data_fb95959322a5e0ed2a20b5fa4330a810
#
_entry.id   fb95959322a5e0ed2a20b5fa4330a810
#
_cell.length_a   1.000
_cell.length_b   1.000
_cell.length_c   1.000
_cell.angle_alpha   90.00
_cell.angle_beta   90.00
_cell.angle_gamma   90.00
#
_symmetry.space_group_name_H-M   'P 1'
#
loop_
_entity.id
_entity.type
_entity.pdbx_description
1 polymer ?
#
loop_
_entity_poly.entity_id
_entity_poly.type
_entity_poly.pdbx_seq_one_letter_code
_entity_poly.pdbx_strand_id
1 'polypeptide(L)'
;KQNYHIVDGIDKENPHMVEGKEVSVVYDDGRHYIRTLPKDRKFDIITSDPIDPWVKGCAALNTVEYYRMCRDHLKPGGVMSLWIPLYDSDIETIKSVIATFFQVFPNGMVFSNEINGKGFDAVLLGQVEPTVIDLDKLHEKINSQDYARGRESLMEVGYGADIANIAWRPNMWGDAEVALLATYAGRAADMTGWMKNAQINRDSNLRLQYLAGMSMGTHKETEILNGILKYYRFPDDIFIGSSGR
;
A
#
# COMPACT_ATOMS: atom_id res chain seq x y z
N LYS A 1 2.44 -20.22 4.05
CA LYS A 1 3.39 -21.35 4.18
C LYS A 1 4.43 -21.38 3.05
N GLN A 2 4.12 -20.90 1.84
CA GLN A 2 5.05 -20.96 0.70
C GLN A 2 6.16 -19.91 0.76
N ASN A 3 5.91 -18.76 1.37
CA ASN A 3 6.93 -17.70 1.53
C ASN A 3 8.00 -18.01 2.59
N TYR A 4 7.77 -18.99 3.44
CA TYR A 4 8.75 -19.40 4.46
C TYR A 4 10.07 -19.90 3.86
N HIS A 5 10.03 -20.54 2.70
CA HIS A 5 11.22 -21.07 2.05
C HIS A 5 12.16 -20.00 1.49
N ILE A 6 11.63 -18.79 1.18
CA ILE A 6 12.46 -17.69 0.65
C ILE A 6 13.25 -17.02 1.78
N VAL A 7 12.72 -17.01 3.00
CA VAL A 7 13.33 -16.31 4.14
C VAL A 7 13.86 -17.24 5.21
N ASP A 8 13.60 -18.56 5.10
CA ASP A 8 14.06 -19.55 6.07
C ASP A 8 15.58 -19.73 5.96
N GLY A 9 16.31 -19.48 7.04
CA GLY A 9 17.76 -19.54 7.07
C GLY A 9 18.47 -18.35 6.42
N ILE A 10 17.71 -17.32 5.97
CA ILE A 10 18.30 -16.11 5.44
C ILE A 10 18.44 -15.09 6.57
N ASP A 11 19.64 -14.62 6.79
CA ASP A 11 19.96 -13.57 7.75
C ASP A 11 20.99 -12.59 7.18
N LYS A 12 21.43 -11.65 8.00
CA LYS A 12 22.38 -10.63 7.60
C LYS A 12 23.77 -11.18 7.26
N GLU A 13 24.13 -12.33 7.83
CA GLU A 13 25.41 -13.00 7.66
C GLU A 13 25.36 -14.00 6.50
N ASN A 14 24.16 -14.53 6.18
CA ASN A 14 23.91 -15.47 5.09
C ASN A 14 22.82 -14.95 4.14
N PRO A 15 23.11 -13.92 3.34
CA PRO A 15 22.13 -13.40 2.38
C PRO A 15 21.88 -14.45 1.29
N HIS A 16 20.62 -14.57 0.87
CA HIS A 16 20.24 -15.43 -0.23
C HIS A 16 20.30 -14.67 -1.55
N MET A 17 20.84 -15.31 -2.57
CA MET A 17 20.90 -14.74 -3.90
C MET A 17 19.71 -15.23 -4.73
N VAL A 18 18.81 -14.31 -5.10
CA VAL A 18 17.71 -14.56 -6.03
C VAL A 18 18.01 -13.82 -7.33
N GLU A 19 18.21 -14.56 -8.41
CA GLU A 19 18.50 -14.00 -9.74
C GLU A 19 19.69 -13.00 -9.74
N GLY A 20 20.72 -13.30 -8.96
CA GLY A 20 21.89 -12.43 -8.84
C GLY A 20 21.69 -11.19 -7.96
N LYS A 21 20.53 -11.07 -7.30
CA LYS A 21 20.24 -10.00 -6.32
C LYS A 21 20.27 -10.56 -4.91
N GLU A 22 20.87 -9.81 -4.02
CA GLU A 22 20.95 -10.18 -2.61
C GLU A 22 19.59 -9.97 -1.93
N VAL A 23 19.13 -11.01 -1.25
CA VAL A 23 17.98 -10.96 -0.33
C VAL A 23 18.52 -11.24 1.07
N SER A 24 18.25 -10.36 2.00
CA SER A 24 18.64 -10.52 3.40
C SER A 24 17.46 -10.27 4.34
N VAL A 25 17.42 -11.00 5.45
CA VAL A 25 16.45 -10.82 6.52
C VAL A 25 17.12 -10.13 7.70
N VAL A 26 16.48 -9.10 8.22
CA VAL A 26 16.93 -8.40 9.43
C VAL A 26 15.87 -8.60 10.50
N TYR A 27 16.23 -9.26 11.60
CA TYR A 27 15.36 -9.45 12.76
C TYR A 27 15.47 -8.22 13.67
N ASP A 28 14.57 -7.27 13.48
CA ASP A 28 14.53 -6.03 14.25
C ASP A 28 13.09 -5.46 14.25
N ASP A 29 12.82 -4.52 15.12
CA ASP A 29 11.65 -3.65 15.01
C ASP A 29 11.77 -2.79 13.74
N GLY A 30 10.75 -2.82 12.88
CA GLY A 30 10.80 -2.14 11.58
C GLY A 30 11.06 -0.63 11.68
N ARG A 31 10.54 0.02 12.73
CA ARG A 31 10.77 1.43 13.00
C ARG A 31 12.19 1.68 13.51
N HIS A 32 12.70 0.80 14.37
CA HIS A 32 14.10 0.86 14.83
C HIS A 32 15.03 0.70 13.65
N TYR A 33 14.80 -0.29 12.81
CA TYR A 33 15.59 -0.56 11.62
C TYR A 33 15.70 0.67 10.71
N ILE A 34 14.55 1.22 10.24
CA ILE A 34 14.56 2.39 9.34
C ILE A 34 15.25 3.60 9.96
N ARG A 35 15.08 3.82 11.27
CA ARG A 35 15.68 4.92 12.00
C ARG A 35 17.20 4.83 12.09
N THR A 36 17.75 3.61 12.15
CA THR A 36 19.19 3.35 12.33
C THR A 36 19.94 3.20 11.02
N LEU A 37 19.25 3.19 9.88
CA LEU A 37 19.91 3.15 8.58
C LEU A 37 20.79 4.38 8.34
N PRO A 38 21.91 4.22 7.64
CA PRO A 38 22.68 5.34 7.14
C PRO A 38 21.84 6.24 6.25
N LYS A 39 22.00 7.57 6.35
CA LYS A 39 21.17 8.56 5.63
C LYS A 39 21.25 8.45 4.11
N ASP A 40 22.34 7.90 3.59
CA ASP A 40 22.56 7.66 2.17
C ASP A 40 21.96 6.33 1.68
N ARG A 41 21.52 5.46 2.59
CA ARG A 41 20.81 4.23 2.22
C ARG A 41 19.40 4.58 1.73
N LYS A 42 19.16 4.37 0.43
CA LYS A 42 17.92 4.70 -0.25
C LYS A 42 17.31 3.49 -0.93
N PHE A 43 15.99 3.46 -0.99
CA PHE A 43 15.19 2.39 -1.58
C PHE A 43 14.34 2.91 -2.74
N ASP A 44 14.11 2.08 -3.73
CA ASP A 44 13.15 2.34 -4.79
C ASP A 44 11.72 2.15 -4.27
N ILE A 45 11.53 1.16 -3.42
CA ILE A 45 10.24 0.82 -2.81
C ILE A 45 10.45 0.53 -1.32
N ILE A 46 9.56 1.08 -0.50
CA ILE A 46 9.36 0.68 0.89
C ILE A 46 7.92 0.19 0.98
N THR A 47 7.71 -1.08 1.28
CA THR A 47 6.38 -1.63 1.52
C THR A 47 6.18 -1.95 2.99
N SER A 48 4.99 -1.70 3.50
CA SER A 48 4.61 -1.99 4.87
C SER A 48 3.25 -2.69 4.88
N ASP A 49 3.24 -3.86 5.49
CA ASP A 49 2.05 -4.62 5.85
C ASP A 49 2.09 -4.77 7.38
N PRO A 50 1.76 -3.68 8.10
CA PRO A 50 1.91 -3.66 9.55
C PRO A 50 0.84 -4.53 10.19
N ILE A 51 1.15 -5.01 11.39
CA ILE A 51 0.14 -5.62 12.26
C ILE A 51 -0.97 -4.57 12.50
N ASP A 52 -2.18 -5.05 12.61
CA ASP A 52 -3.39 -4.24 12.76
C ASP A 52 -3.23 -3.11 13.80
N PRO A 53 -3.77 -1.91 13.55
CA PRO A 53 -3.50 -0.72 14.35
C PRO A 53 -4.07 -0.78 15.78
N TRP A 54 -5.01 -1.70 16.07
CA TRP A 54 -5.51 -1.94 17.44
C TRP A 54 -4.53 -2.76 18.30
N VAL A 55 -3.55 -3.44 17.71
CA VAL A 55 -2.52 -4.15 18.46
C VAL A 55 -1.58 -3.15 19.12
N LYS A 56 -1.26 -3.38 20.39
CA LYS A 56 -0.43 -2.48 21.18
C LYS A 56 0.94 -2.22 20.52
N GLY A 57 1.24 -0.96 20.29
CA GLY A 57 2.50 -0.51 19.68
C GLY A 57 2.44 -0.34 18.16
N CYS A 58 1.50 -0.98 17.47
CA CYS A 58 1.45 -0.95 16.01
C CYS A 58 1.08 0.44 15.44
N ALA A 59 0.33 1.24 16.20
CA ALA A 59 0.06 2.64 15.82
C ALA A 59 1.34 3.49 15.65
N ALA A 60 2.47 3.08 16.24
CA ALA A 60 3.75 3.75 16.07
C ALA A 60 4.34 3.58 14.66
N LEU A 61 3.89 2.59 13.89
CA LEU A 61 4.22 2.38 12.48
C LEU A 61 3.31 3.17 11.53
N ASN A 62 2.40 3.98 12.09
CA ASN A 62 1.44 4.79 11.35
C ASN A 62 1.49 6.26 11.79
N THR A 63 2.63 6.75 12.28
CA THR A 63 2.80 8.14 12.69
C THR A 63 3.42 9.00 11.59
N VAL A 64 3.17 10.30 11.62
CA VAL A 64 3.82 11.28 10.73
C VAL A 64 5.34 11.13 10.78
N GLU A 65 5.88 10.91 11.98
CA GLU A 65 7.33 10.78 12.21
C GLU A 65 7.89 9.52 11.56
N TYR A 66 7.18 8.38 11.66
CA TYR A 66 7.58 7.14 10.99
C TYR A 66 7.54 7.27 9.47
N TYR A 67 6.45 7.82 8.93
CA TYR A 67 6.34 8.01 7.48
C TYR A 67 7.40 8.97 6.93
N ARG A 68 7.79 10.00 7.70
CA ARG A 68 8.91 10.87 7.33
C ARG A 68 10.23 10.11 7.28
N MET A 69 10.50 9.23 8.25
CA MET A 69 11.70 8.38 8.21
C MET A 69 11.70 7.50 6.95
N CYS A 70 10.57 6.87 6.61
CA CYS A 70 10.44 6.08 5.38
C CYS A 70 10.68 6.96 4.14
N ARG A 71 10.01 8.11 4.04
CA ARG A 71 10.18 9.05 2.92
C ARG A 71 11.64 9.48 2.76
N ASP A 72 12.31 9.78 3.86
CA ASP A 72 13.70 10.24 3.83
C ASP A 72 14.68 9.13 3.39
N HIS A 73 14.24 7.88 3.33
CA HIS A 73 14.98 6.74 2.77
C HIS A 73 14.48 6.32 1.38
N LEU A 74 13.55 7.03 0.76
CA LEU A 74 13.20 6.80 -0.65
C LEU A 74 14.19 7.51 -1.58
N LYS A 75 14.45 6.90 -2.73
CA LYS A 75 15.10 7.55 -3.87
C LYS A 75 14.14 8.56 -4.52
N PRO A 76 14.64 9.50 -5.34
CA PRO A 76 13.79 10.26 -6.24
C PRO A 76 12.92 9.31 -7.09
N GLY A 77 11.61 9.56 -7.15
CA GLY A 77 10.64 8.67 -7.79
C GLY A 77 10.32 7.37 -7.01
N GLY A 78 10.94 7.18 -5.86
CA GLY A 78 10.66 6.02 -5.00
C GLY A 78 9.27 6.08 -4.36
N VAL A 79 8.75 4.92 -4.00
CA VAL A 79 7.36 4.73 -3.56
C VAL A 79 7.28 4.06 -2.21
N MET A 80 6.41 4.55 -1.33
CA MET A 80 5.96 3.82 -0.14
C MET A 80 4.59 3.21 -0.40
N SER A 81 4.46 1.91 -0.16
CA SER A 81 3.19 1.18 -0.18
C SER A 81 2.81 0.80 1.25
N LEU A 82 1.58 1.11 1.66
CA LEU A 82 1.05 0.79 2.97
C LEU A 82 -0.29 0.08 2.82
N TRP A 83 -0.38 -1.14 3.34
CA TRP A 83 -1.63 -1.85 3.47
C TRP A 83 -2.40 -1.39 4.71
N ILE A 84 -3.73 -1.26 4.60
CA ILE A 84 -4.62 -0.92 5.70
C ILE A 84 -5.89 -1.77 5.67
N PRO A 85 -6.33 -2.38 6.80
CA PRO A 85 -7.60 -3.09 6.88
C PRO A 85 -8.76 -2.10 6.95
N LEU A 86 -9.85 -2.38 6.24
CA LEU A 86 -11.12 -1.66 6.40
C LEU A 86 -12.06 -2.40 7.35
N TYR A 87 -11.87 -3.72 7.50
CA TYR A 87 -12.57 -4.54 8.48
C TYR A 87 -12.13 -4.18 9.91
N ASP A 88 -12.95 -4.49 10.89
CA ASP A 88 -12.71 -4.16 12.30
C ASP A 88 -12.30 -2.70 12.55
N SER A 89 -12.80 -1.80 11.70
CA SER A 89 -12.46 -0.38 11.70
C SER A 89 -13.70 0.49 11.51
N ASP A 90 -13.55 1.77 11.81
CA ASP A 90 -14.54 2.80 11.53
C ASP A 90 -13.98 3.94 10.68
N ILE A 91 -14.86 4.86 10.26
CA ILE A 91 -14.48 5.99 9.40
C ILE A 91 -13.41 6.85 10.07
N GLU A 92 -13.48 7.11 11.36
CA GLU A 92 -12.53 7.99 12.05
C GLU A 92 -11.13 7.34 12.16
N THR A 93 -11.08 6.04 12.35
CA THR A 93 -9.83 5.26 12.36
C THR A 93 -9.15 5.31 11.00
N ILE A 94 -9.87 4.95 9.93
CA ILE A 94 -9.32 4.92 8.58
C ILE A 94 -8.98 6.34 8.09
N LYS A 95 -9.82 7.32 8.40
CA LYS A 95 -9.54 8.73 8.14
C LYS A 95 -8.25 9.20 8.80
N SER A 96 -8.01 8.78 10.06
CA SER A 96 -6.77 9.09 10.77
C SER A 96 -5.55 8.52 10.07
N VAL A 97 -5.59 7.25 9.63
CA VAL A 97 -4.47 6.61 8.90
C VAL A 97 -4.19 7.35 7.59
N ILE A 98 -5.22 7.49 6.74
CA ILE A 98 -5.07 8.10 5.40
C ILE A 98 -4.60 9.55 5.51
N ALA A 99 -5.20 10.35 6.39
CA ALA A 99 -4.81 11.74 6.56
C ALA A 99 -3.39 11.89 7.13
N THR A 100 -2.98 10.98 8.03
CA THR A 100 -1.61 10.97 8.58
C THR A 100 -0.59 10.64 7.49
N PHE A 101 -0.89 9.64 6.66
CA PHE A 101 -0.04 9.24 5.53
C PHE A 101 0.10 10.39 4.50
N PHE A 102 -1.00 11.00 4.12
CA PHE A 102 -1.01 12.07 3.11
C PHE A 102 -0.39 13.39 3.61
N GLN A 103 -0.23 13.59 4.92
CA GLN A 103 0.62 14.71 5.42
C GLN A 103 2.08 14.58 5.01
N VAL A 104 2.54 13.37 4.74
CA VAL A 104 3.94 13.10 4.35
C VAL A 104 4.04 12.85 2.85
N PHE A 105 3.01 12.28 2.26
CA PHE A 105 2.91 11.95 0.84
C PHE A 105 1.74 12.68 0.18
N PRO A 106 1.89 13.97 -0.12
CA PRO A 106 0.79 14.80 -0.64
C PRO A 106 0.31 14.41 -2.04
N ASN A 107 1.13 13.66 -2.79
CA ASN A 107 0.78 13.09 -4.10
C ASN A 107 0.29 11.63 -4.00
N GLY A 108 -0.07 11.19 -2.79
CA GLY A 108 -0.48 9.81 -2.55
C GLY A 108 -1.85 9.47 -3.11
N MET A 109 -2.04 8.17 -3.32
CA MET A 109 -3.26 7.55 -3.85
C MET A 109 -3.75 6.44 -2.93
N VAL A 110 -5.05 6.14 -3.04
CA VAL A 110 -5.73 5.01 -2.39
C VAL A 110 -6.18 4.04 -3.48
N PHE A 111 -5.85 2.79 -3.31
CA PHE A 111 -6.39 1.67 -4.08
C PHE A 111 -7.19 0.79 -3.12
N SER A 112 -8.40 0.43 -3.49
CA SER A 112 -9.29 -0.37 -2.64
C SER A 112 -9.39 -1.79 -3.17
N ASN A 113 -9.57 -2.71 -2.24
CA ASN A 113 -9.96 -4.07 -2.54
C ASN A 113 -11.34 -4.32 -1.94
N GLU A 114 -12.20 -5.00 -2.70
CA GLU A 114 -13.54 -5.34 -2.26
C GLU A 114 -13.85 -6.81 -2.45
N ILE A 115 -14.64 -7.36 -1.55
CA ILE A 115 -15.15 -8.73 -1.64
C ILE A 115 -16.67 -8.67 -1.62
N ASN A 116 -17.31 -9.17 -2.69
CA ASN A 116 -18.77 -9.18 -2.84
C ASN A 116 -19.44 -7.80 -2.67
N GLY A 117 -18.81 -6.75 -3.21
CA GLY A 117 -19.29 -5.37 -3.11
C GLY A 117 -19.11 -4.71 -1.75
N LYS A 118 -18.33 -5.32 -0.86
CA LYS A 118 -17.97 -4.77 0.45
C LYS A 118 -16.49 -4.44 0.48
N GLY A 119 -16.14 -3.31 1.07
CA GLY A 119 -14.75 -2.97 1.32
C GLY A 119 -14.10 -4.05 2.19
N PHE A 120 -12.89 -4.44 1.86
CA PHE A 120 -12.11 -5.41 2.63
C PHE A 120 -10.84 -4.77 3.18
N ASP A 121 -9.98 -4.29 2.29
CA ASP A 121 -8.78 -3.57 2.64
C ASP A 121 -8.50 -2.44 1.63
N ALA A 122 -7.46 -1.67 1.87
CA ALA A 122 -6.95 -0.70 0.92
C ALA A 122 -5.42 -0.63 0.97
N VAL A 123 -4.84 -0.17 -0.13
CA VAL A 123 -3.41 0.10 -0.23
C VAL A 123 -3.22 1.60 -0.49
N LEU A 124 -2.43 2.23 0.36
CA LEU A 124 -1.98 3.59 0.14
C LEU A 124 -0.66 3.56 -0.62
N LEU A 125 -0.59 4.31 -1.70
CA LEU A 125 0.63 4.50 -2.47
C LEU A 125 1.12 5.94 -2.28
N GLY A 126 2.31 6.12 -1.72
CA GLY A 126 2.88 7.43 -1.41
C GLY A 126 4.09 7.73 -2.27
N GLN A 127 4.07 8.88 -2.94
CA GLN A 127 5.23 9.47 -3.60
C GLN A 127 5.41 10.91 -3.13
N VAL A 128 6.65 11.37 -3.13
CA VAL A 128 6.98 12.78 -2.83
C VAL A 128 6.71 13.63 -4.06
N GLU A 129 7.20 13.19 -5.21
CA GLU A 129 7.00 13.83 -6.49
C GLU A 129 5.61 13.54 -7.05
N PRO A 130 5.09 14.38 -7.95
CA PRO A 130 3.87 14.07 -8.67
C PRO A 130 4.00 12.74 -9.44
N THR A 131 3.01 11.87 -9.27
CA THR A 131 2.99 10.55 -9.90
C THR A 131 2.37 10.66 -11.29
N VAL A 132 3.03 10.05 -12.28
CA VAL A 132 2.48 9.82 -13.61
C VAL A 132 2.65 8.34 -13.92
N ILE A 133 1.55 7.68 -14.27
CA ILE A 133 1.51 6.25 -14.61
C ILE A 133 1.13 6.13 -16.09
N ASP A 134 2.11 5.78 -16.89
CA ASP A 134 1.93 5.50 -18.31
C ASP A 134 1.41 4.07 -18.47
N LEU A 135 0.13 3.93 -18.80
CA LEU A 135 -0.55 2.63 -18.87
C LEU A 135 -0.02 1.78 -20.02
N ASP A 136 0.38 2.37 -21.13
CA ASP A 136 0.93 1.63 -22.26
C ASP A 136 2.30 1.03 -21.89
N LYS A 137 3.15 1.80 -21.23
CA LYS A 137 4.44 1.29 -20.72
C LYS A 137 4.25 0.26 -19.61
N LEU A 138 3.24 0.43 -18.74
CA LEU A 138 2.91 -0.55 -17.73
C LEU A 138 2.51 -1.89 -18.38
N HIS A 139 1.64 -1.84 -19.39
CA HIS A 139 1.23 -3.01 -20.17
C HIS A 139 2.43 -3.72 -20.82
N GLU A 140 3.25 -2.98 -21.57
CA GLU A 140 4.46 -3.52 -22.20
C GLU A 140 5.40 -4.17 -21.18
N LYS A 141 5.64 -3.50 -20.06
CA LYS A 141 6.56 -3.94 -19.02
C LYS A 141 6.08 -5.23 -18.37
N ILE A 142 4.82 -5.28 -17.93
CA ILE A 142 4.26 -6.47 -17.28
C ILE A 142 4.25 -7.67 -18.22
N ASN A 143 4.00 -7.44 -19.51
CA ASN A 143 3.98 -8.52 -20.51
C ASN A 143 5.37 -8.88 -21.05
N SER A 144 6.41 -8.17 -20.68
CA SER A 144 7.77 -8.46 -21.11
C SER A 144 8.29 -9.78 -20.52
N GLN A 145 9.35 -10.34 -21.18
CA GLN A 145 10.00 -11.55 -20.68
C GLN A 145 10.66 -11.36 -19.32
N ASP A 146 11.12 -10.14 -19.00
CA ASP A 146 11.74 -9.83 -17.71
C ASP A 146 10.77 -9.99 -16.52
N TYR A 147 9.46 -9.89 -16.76
CA TYR A 147 8.41 -10.06 -15.75
C TYR A 147 7.72 -11.42 -15.79
N ALA A 148 8.13 -12.33 -16.69
CA ALA A 148 7.49 -13.64 -16.84
C ALA A 148 7.46 -14.43 -15.53
N ARG A 149 8.59 -14.51 -14.83
CA ARG A 149 8.68 -15.22 -13.53
C ARG A 149 7.86 -14.55 -12.42
N GLY A 150 7.77 -13.23 -12.41
CA GLY A 150 6.88 -12.53 -11.48
C GLY A 150 5.42 -12.89 -11.70
N ARG A 151 4.98 -12.94 -12.97
CA ARG A 151 3.62 -13.38 -13.32
C ARG A 151 3.38 -14.83 -12.90
N GLU A 152 4.31 -15.74 -13.22
CA GLU A 152 4.22 -17.16 -12.83
C GLU A 152 4.11 -17.31 -11.31
N SER A 153 4.96 -16.61 -10.54
CA SER A 153 4.93 -16.65 -9.09
C SER A 153 3.60 -16.17 -8.49
N LEU A 154 3.02 -15.12 -9.06
CA LEU A 154 1.70 -14.63 -8.63
C LEU A 154 0.60 -15.66 -8.93
N MET A 155 0.68 -16.37 -10.04
CA MET A 155 -0.25 -17.44 -10.38
C MET A 155 -0.10 -18.66 -9.45
N GLU A 156 1.13 -19.04 -9.11
CA GLU A 156 1.42 -20.18 -8.22
C GLU A 156 0.88 -19.97 -6.79
N VAL A 157 0.88 -18.76 -6.27
CA VAL A 157 0.35 -18.45 -4.93
C VAL A 157 -1.17 -18.25 -4.92
N GLY A 158 -1.86 -18.54 -6.03
CA GLY A 158 -3.31 -18.52 -6.11
C GLY A 158 -3.93 -17.14 -6.35
N TYR A 159 -3.12 -16.10 -6.48
CA TYR A 159 -3.63 -14.76 -6.83
C TYR A 159 -4.42 -14.76 -8.14
N GLY A 160 -4.16 -15.72 -9.02
CA GLY A 160 -4.97 -15.96 -10.22
C GLY A 160 -6.34 -16.58 -9.94
N ALA A 161 -6.49 -17.36 -8.86
CA ALA A 161 -7.74 -18.06 -8.52
C ALA A 161 -8.65 -17.22 -7.61
N ASP A 162 -8.10 -16.52 -6.64
CA ASP A 162 -8.86 -15.64 -5.74
C ASP A 162 -9.33 -14.38 -6.45
N ILE A 163 -8.56 -13.91 -7.40
CA ILE A 163 -8.92 -12.81 -8.29
C ILE A 163 -10.02 -13.24 -9.28
N ALA A 164 -10.14 -14.52 -9.63
CA ALA A 164 -11.25 -15.05 -10.44
C ALA A 164 -12.62 -14.91 -9.72
N ASN A 165 -12.64 -14.86 -8.40
CA ASN A 165 -13.84 -14.58 -7.61
C ASN A 165 -14.25 -13.09 -7.59
N ILE A 166 -13.36 -12.20 -8.01
CA ILE A 166 -13.61 -10.74 -8.17
C ILE A 166 -13.94 -10.43 -9.65
N ALA A 167 -14.72 -11.26 -10.33
CA ALA A 167 -15.07 -11.11 -11.75
C ALA A 167 -13.84 -11.00 -12.72
N TRP A 168 -12.69 -11.46 -12.30
CA TRP A 168 -11.48 -11.46 -13.09
C TRP A 168 -11.48 -12.62 -14.07
N ARG A 169 -11.44 -12.30 -15.33
CA ARG A 169 -11.31 -13.30 -16.38
C ARG A 169 -9.88 -13.84 -16.41
N PRO A 170 -9.66 -15.13 -16.76
CA PRO A 170 -8.32 -15.76 -16.79
C PRO A 170 -7.27 -15.07 -17.65
N ASN A 171 -7.64 -14.08 -18.46
CA ASN A 171 -6.76 -13.34 -19.36
C ASN A 171 -6.37 -11.94 -18.86
N MET A 172 -6.73 -11.55 -17.64
CA MET A 172 -6.55 -10.17 -17.17
C MET A 172 -5.12 -9.79 -16.76
N TRP A 173 -4.18 -10.72 -16.76
CA TRP A 173 -2.76 -10.35 -16.65
C TRP A 173 -2.23 -9.65 -17.92
N GLY A 174 -2.99 -9.72 -19.03
CA GLY A 174 -2.78 -8.83 -20.17
C GLY A 174 -3.29 -7.41 -19.95
N ASP A 175 -4.12 -7.19 -18.89
CA ASP A 175 -4.82 -5.95 -18.61
C ASP A 175 -4.56 -5.47 -17.16
N ALA A 176 -3.29 -5.50 -16.72
CA ALA A 176 -2.90 -5.05 -15.38
C ALA A 176 -3.23 -3.56 -15.16
N GLU A 177 -3.22 -2.77 -16.22
CA GLU A 177 -3.70 -1.40 -16.24
C GLU A 177 -5.18 -1.30 -15.91
N VAL A 178 -6.01 -2.24 -16.39
CA VAL A 178 -7.44 -2.29 -16.07
C VAL A 178 -7.65 -2.60 -14.59
N ALA A 179 -6.86 -3.54 -14.06
CA ALA A 179 -6.89 -3.86 -12.64
C ALA A 179 -6.51 -2.66 -11.76
N LEU A 180 -5.43 -1.97 -12.13
CA LEU A 180 -4.98 -0.78 -11.44
C LEU A 180 -6.06 0.32 -11.45
N LEU A 181 -6.70 0.55 -12.59
CA LEU A 181 -7.78 1.52 -12.72
C LEU A 181 -9.02 1.09 -11.95
N ALA A 182 -9.37 -0.20 -11.97
CA ALA A 182 -10.56 -0.73 -11.28
C ALA A 182 -10.45 -0.65 -9.75
N THR A 183 -9.23 -0.71 -9.21
CA THR A 183 -8.98 -0.62 -7.76
C THR A 183 -8.69 0.80 -7.29
N TYR A 184 -8.46 1.75 -8.18
CA TYR A 184 -8.24 3.13 -7.80
C TYR A 184 -9.48 3.74 -7.11
N ALA A 185 -9.30 4.28 -5.92
CA ALA A 185 -10.38 4.82 -5.09
C ALA A 185 -10.29 6.34 -4.88
N GLY A 186 -9.09 6.92 -4.97
CA GLY A 186 -8.93 8.36 -4.82
C GLY A 186 -7.49 8.80 -4.60
N ARG A 187 -7.26 10.10 -4.62
CA ARG A 187 -5.97 10.72 -4.34
C ARG A 187 -6.08 11.78 -3.24
N ALA A 188 -4.96 12.08 -2.62
CA ALA A 188 -4.85 13.03 -1.52
C ALA A 188 -5.52 14.38 -1.83
N ALA A 189 -5.31 14.92 -3.03
CA ALA A 189 -5.85 16.23 -3.44
C ALA A 189 -7.38 16.28 -3.46
N ASP A 190 -8.02 15.22 -3.94
CA ASP A 190 -9.48 15.14 -4.06
C ASP A 190 -10.14 14.80 -2.72
N MET A 191 -9.43 14.11 -1.82
CA MET A 191 -9.95 13.64 -0.53
C MET A 191 -9.82 14.65 0.61
N THR A 192 -9.40 15.88 0.35
CA THR A 192 -9.19 16.90 1.38
C THR A 192 -10.46 17.17 2.21
N GLY A 193 -11.63 17.16 1.56
CA GLY A 193 -12.92 17.31 2.24
C GLY A 193 -13.25 16.13 3.17
N TRP A 194 -12.94 14.90 2.75
CA TRP A 194 -13.14 13.71 3.56
C TRP A 194 -12.19 13.66 4.76
N MET A 195 -10.95 14.09 4.57
CA MET A 195 -9.94 14.14 5.62
C MET A 195 -10.10 15.34 6.57
N LYS A 196 -11.01 16.27 6.28
CA LYS A 196 -11.29 17.41 7.16
C LYS A 196 -11.63 16.91 8.55
N ASN A 197 -10.99 17.48 9.57
CA ASN A 197 -11.11 17.09 10.98
C ASN A 197 -10.54 15.71 11.33
N ALA A 198 -9.75 15.08 10.46
CA ALA A 198 -9.04 13.85 10.78
C ALA A 198 -8.10 14.05 11.99
N GLN A 199 -8.10 13.08 12.86
CA GLN A 199 -7.20 13.07 14.02
C GLN A 199 -5.85 12.49 13.61
N ILE A 200 -4.88 13.36 13.42
CA ILE A 200 -3.54 12.97 12.95
C ILE A 200 -2.79 12.17 14.01
N ASN A 201 -2.27 11.03 13.60
CA ASN A 201 -1.47 10.16 14.45
C ASN A 201 0.00 10.60 14.48
N ARG A 202 0.50 10.93 15.67
CA ARG A 202 1.87 11.37 15.92
C ARG A 202 2.48 10.57 17.07
N ASP A 203 3.80 10.56 17.15
CA ASP A 203 4.52 9.96 18.27
C ASP A 203 4.10 10.55 19.62
N SER A 204 3.74 11.82 19.64
CA SER A 204 3.34 12.53 20.85
C SER A 204 1.94 12.19 21.34
N ASN A 205 1.05 11.62 20.50
CA ASN A 205 -0.34 11.37 20.88
C ASN A 205 -0.80 9.93 20.64
N LEU A 206 -0.16 9.18 19.75
CA LEU A 206 -0.54 7.83 19.32
C LEU A 206 -2.07 7.67 19.15
N ARG A 207 -2.69 8.69 18.54
CA ARG A 207 -4.15 8.81 18.49
C ARG A 207 -4.82 7.61 17.83
N LEU A 208 -4.15 7.04 16.82
CA LEU A 208 -4.64 5.88 16.10
C LEU A 208 -4.81 4.65 17.01
N GLN A 209 -3.92 4.45 18.00
CA GLN A 209 -4.04 3.33 18.93
C GLN A 209 -5.38 3.36 19.69
N TYR A 210 -5.82 4.56 20.07
CA TYR A 210 -7.08 4.75 20.76
C TYR A 210 -8.28 4.55 19.83
N LEU A 211 -8.26 5.17 18.64
CA LEU A 211 -9.34 5.06 17.65
C LEU A 211 -9.54 3.61 17.22
N ALA A 212 -8.46 2.93 16.84
CA ALA A 212 -8.51 1.54 16.41
C ALA A 212 -8.97 0.59 17.52
N GLY A 213 -8.55 0.82 18.76
CA GLY A 213 -9.02 0.03 19.89
C GLY A 213 -10.53 0.19 20.16
N MET A 214 -11.10 1.37 19.88
CA MET A 214 -12.53 1.61 20.02
C MET A 214 -13.36 1.07 18.86
N SER A 215 -12.80 0.95 17.67
CA SER A 215 -13.50 0.49 16.46
C SER A 215 -13.43 -1.03 16.25
N MET A 216 -12.63 -1.73 17.04
CA MET A 216 -12.47 -3.19 16.92
C MET A 216 -13.83 -3.90 17.04
N GLY A 217 -14.09 -4.85 16.13
CA GLY A 217 -15.35 -5.59 16.06
C GLY A 217 -16.51 -4.83 15.41
N THR A 218 -16.25 -3.65 14.83
CA THR A 218 -17.25 -2.95 14.02
C THR A 218 -17.19 -3.43 12.56
N HIS A 219 -18.36 -3.65 11.96
CA HIS A 219 -18.48 -4.09 10.56
C HIS A 219 -18.91 -2.91 9.69
N LYS A 220 -18.02 -1.93 9.52
CA LYS A 220 -18.28 -0.69 8.78
C LYS A 220 -17.49 -0.54 7.49
N GLU A 221 -16.88 -1.61 7.02
CA GLU A 221 -16.05 -1.65 5.81
C GLU A 221 -16.74 -1.06 4.57
N THR A 222 -18.03 -1.35 4.39
CA THR A 222 -18.83 -0.81 3.28
C THR A 222 -19.08 0.70 3.44
N GLU A 223 -19.34 1.17 4.65
CA GLU A 223 -19.54 2.60 4.95
C GLU A 223 -18.24 3.38 4.72
N ILE A 224 -17.12 2.81 5.13
CA ILE A 224 -15.77 3.39 4.94
C ILE A 224 -15.47 3.52 3.45
N LEU A 225 -15.59 2.43 2.69
CA LEU A 225 -15.33 2.41 1.26
C LEU A 225 -16.22 3.41 0.52
N ASN A 226 -17.52 3.40 0.77
CA ASN A 226 -18.46 4.36 0.19
C ASN A 226 -18.11 5.80 0.57
N GLY A 227 -17.60 6.03 1.77
CA GLY A 227 -17.12 7.33 2.20
C GLY A 227 -15.94 7.83 1.38
N ILE A 228 -14.98 6.96 1.06
CA ILE A 228 -13.83 7.25 0.20
C ILE A 228 -14.31 7.51 -1.23
N LEU A 229 -15.13 6.61 -1.79
CA LEU A 229 -15.59 6.66 -3.18
C LEU A 229 -16.46 7.89 -3.51
N LYS A 230 -17.06 8.56 -2.53
CA LYS A 230 -17.71 9.86 -2.74
C LYS A 230 -16.79 10.95 -3.27
N TYR A 231 -15.49 10.80 -3.05
CA TYR A 231 -14.45 11.71 -3.50
C TYR A 231 -13.66 11.18 -4.70
N TYR A 232 -14.13 10.08 -5.26
CA TYR A 232 -13.56 9.53 -6.47
C TYR A 232 -13.63 10.53 -7.62
N ARG A 233 -12.49 10.75 -8.26
CA ARG A 233 -12.36 11.45 -9.53
C ARG A 233 -11.34 10.71 -10.37
N PHE A 234 -11.66 10.45 -11.62
CA PHE A 234 -10.68 9.83 -12.50
C PHE A 234 -9.51 10.81 -12.71
N PRO A 235 -8.27 10.39 -12.41
CA PRO A 235 -7.12 11.29 -12.46
C PRO A 235 -6.46 11.27 -13.85
N ASP A 236 -7.03 11.99 -14.81
CA ASP A 236 -6.51 12.10 -16.19
C ASP A 236 -5.06 12.63 -16.26
N ASP A 237 -4.63 13.33 -15.21
CA ASP A 237 -3.28 13.85 -15.07
C ASP A 237 -2.27 12.85 -14.48
N ILE A 238 -2.75 11.75 -13.91
CA ILE A 238 -1.93 10.67 -13.35
C ILE A 238 -1.84 9.49 -14.32
N PHE A 239 -2.97 8.99 -14.80
CA PHE A 239 -3.02 7.87 -15.72
C PHE A 239 -3.02 8.39 -17.16
N ILE A 240 -1.91 8.13 -17.85
CA ILE A 240 -1.73 8.52 -19.26
C ILE A 240 -1.55 7.30 -20.14
N GLY A 241 -1.77 7.46 -21.46
CA GLY A 241 -1.64 6.39 -22.46
C GLY A 241 -2.95 6.12 -23.19
N SER A 242 -2.89 5.27 -24.22
CA SER A 242 -4.05 4.93 -25.07
C SER A 242 -5.02 3.98 -24.38
N SER A 243 -4.54 3.15 -23.47
CA SER A 243 -5.34 2.15 -22.72
C SER A 243 -6.27 2.77 -21.65
N GLY A 244 -6.10 4.05 -21.36
CA GLY A 244 -6.92 4.78 -20.37
C GLY A 244 -8.08 5.61 -20.97
N ARG A 245 -8.40 5.42 -22.25
CA ARG A 245 -9.45 6.16 -22.95
C ARG A 245 -10.61 5.29 -23.38
#